data_745514ee549c1544846099db9899420b
#
_entry.id   745514ee549c1544846099db9899420b
#
_cell.length_a   1.000
_cell.length_b   1.000
_cell.length_c   1.000
_cell.angle_alpha   90.00
_cell.angle_beta   90.00
_cell.angle_gamma   90.00
#
_symmetry.space_group_name_H-M   'P 1'
#
loop_
_entity.id
_entity.type
_entity.pdbx_description
1 polymer ?
#
loop_
_entity_poly.entity_id
_entity_poly.type
_entity_poly.pdbx_seq_one_letter_code
_entity_poly.pdbx_strand_id
1 'polypeptide(L)'
;MPWLVLDPEGGPVEPIRRYLYDFSARNRPGSVRSYAYGLLRWWRWLRAVGVQWDKASPAEVRDLVLWLRAAEKPRNSPRRTSAATAGKFNPITRKRNLGDGYEPRTVRHSNSVVRSFYEFWIEIGEGPLLNPVPLDRRGRRPHAHHNPLEPFRAEGKIRYNPKVPRSRPREIPDEHWKDLFGAMRSNRDRAILALDISCAARASEILGICGVDVDWGDQLVRVRRKGNDAEQWLPASPESFVWLRLYLAELGPLDLNDPVWWTLRRRDHGDGLRRHPMNYDALRAVLRRANKLLGTNYTMHDLRHTAALRMSRDESLSLRDVQTILGHAHLSTTADIYLIEDEAQVIRRVAEHLAEREDRARQPLPPVAVGYEAADLAVLFGGLPR
;
A
#
# COMPACT_ATOMS: atom_id res chain seq x y z
N MET A 1 -16.50 16.05 -16.26
CA MET A 1 -15.21 15.73 -15.61
C MET A 1 -15.34 15.97 -14.12
N PRO A 2 -15.00 15.01 -13.24
CA PRO A 2 -15.30 15.12 -11.82
C PRO A 2 -14.37 16.06 -11.03
N TRP A 3 -13.25 16.51 -11.60
CA TRP A 3 -12.26 17.34 -10.91
C TRP A 3 -11.68 18.39 -11.84
N LEU A 4 -11.77 19.67 -11.45
CA LEU A 4 -11.19 20.82 -12.13
C LEU A 4 -10.16 21.50 -11.22
N VAL A 5 -9.12 22.03 -11.82
CA VAL A 5 -8.21 22.97 -11.17
C VAL A 5 -8.60 24.37 -11.64
N LEU A 6 -8.93 25.23 -10.68
CA LEU A 6 -9.33 26.61 -10.93
C LEU A 6 -8.17 27.55 -10.62
N ASP A 7 -8.10 28.63 -11.37
CA ASP A 7 -7.27 29.79 -11.06
C ASP A 7 -7.88 30.63 -9.92
N PRO A 8 -7.23 31.70 -9.45
CA PRO A 8 -7.78 32.55 -8.38
C PRO A 8 -9.04 33.33 -8.83
N GLU A 9 -9.21 33.53 -10.10
CA GLU A 9 -10.35 34.23 -10.72
C GLU A 9 -11.57 33.29 -10.85
N GLY A 10 -11.39 32.00 -10.53
CA GLY A 10 -12.43 30.98 -10.58
C GLY A 10 -12.59 30.30 -11.93
N GLY A 11 -11.75 30.65 -12.90
CA GLY A 11 -11.72 30.05 -14.23
C GLY A 11 -10.98 28.70 -14.23
N PRO A 12 -11.36 27.76 -15.13
CA PRO A 12 -10.60 26.52 -15.27
C PRO A 12 -9.21 26.78 -15.87
N VAL A 13 -8.18 26.20 -15.28
CA VAL A 13 -6.82 26.21 -15.85
C VAL A 13 -6.79 25.31 -17.08
N GLU A 14 -6.89 25.90 -18.26
CA GLU A 14 -7.13 25.19 -19.52
C GLU A 14 -6.10 24.08 -19.82
N PRO A 15 -4.78 24.27 -19.69
CA PRO A 15 -3.84 23.18 -19.91
C PRO A 15 -4.06 21.98 -19.01
N ILE A 16 -4.41 22.22 -17.73
CA ILE A 16 -4.68 21.15 -16.77
C ILE A 16 -6.03 20.49 -17.07
N ARG A 17 -7.04 21.26 -17.47
CA ARG A 17 -8.37 20.74 -17.84
C ARG A 17 -8.28 19.77 -19.01
N ARG A 18 -7.59 20.13 -20.10
CA ARG A 18 -7.41 19.28 -21.29
C ARG A 18 -6.69 17.98 -20.93
N TYR A 19 -5.59 18.07 -20.20
CA TYR A 19 -4.86 16.89 -19.74
C TYR A 19 -5.72 15.97 -18.85
N LEU A 20 -6.41 16.53 -17.84
CA LEU A 20 -7.23 15.72 -16.93
C LEU A 20 -8.44 15.11 -17.65
N TYR A 21 -8.95 15.77 -18.70
CA TYR A 21 -10.02 15.21 -19.52
C TYR A 21 -9.55 13.97 -20.27
N ASP A 22 -8.41 14.01 -20.96
CA ASP A 22 -7.79 12.87 -21.61
C ASP A 22 -7.46 11.77 -20.58
N PHE A 23 -6.80 12.14 -19.48
CA PHE A 23 -6.43 11.21 -18.43
C PHE A 23 -7.65 10.49 -17.82
N SER A 24 -8.80 11.14 -17.77
CA SER A 24 -10.04 10.59 -17.22
C SER A 24 -10.65 9.48 -18.10
N ALA A 25 -10.34 9.44 -19.38
CA ALA A 25 -10.85 8.42 -20.30
C ALA A 25 -10.36 7.00 -19.94
N ARG A 26 -9.16 6.90 -19.35
CA ARG A 26 -8.53 5.61 -19.01
C ARG A 26 -8.27 5.43 -17.53
N ASN A 27 -8.66 6.38 -16.68
CA ASN A 27 -8.33 6.36 -15.27
C ASN A 27 -9.55 6.59 -14.37
N ARG A 28 -9.55 5.95 -13.20
CA ARG A 28 -10.63 6.09 -12.22
C ARG A 28 -10.67 7.49 -11.59
N PRO A 29 -11.85 7.96 -11.15
CA PRO A 29 -12.01 9.29 -10.55
C PRO A 29 -11.03 9.61 -9.41
N GLY A 30 -10.66 8.61 -8.60
CA GLY A 30 -9.68 8.77 -7.52
C GLY A 30 -8.27 9.09 -8.01
N SER A 31 -7.86 8.53 -9.17
CA SER A 31 -6.59 8.86 -9.82
C SER A 31 -6.63 10.27 -10.38
N VAL A 32 -7.72 10.63 -11.07
CA VAL A 32 -7.93 11.99 -11.61
C VAL A 32 -7.85 13.03 -10.47
N ARG A 33 -8.51 12.78 -9.35
CA ARG A 33 -8.41 13.64 -8.15
C ARG A 33 -6.97 13.81 -7.67
N SER A 34 -6.22 12.71 -7.58
CA SER A 34 -4.83 12.74 -7.12
C SER A 34 -3.93 13.55 -8.04
N TYR A 35 -4.13 13.40 -9.36
CA TYR A 35 -3.44 14.16 -10.39
C TYR A 35 -3.82 15.64 -10.35
N ALA A 36 -5.10 15.96 -10.23
CA ALA A 36 -5.55 17.36 -10.07
C ALA A 36 -4.86 18.06 -8.90
N TYR A 37 -4.75 17.41 -7.73
CA TYR A 37 -4.01 17.97 -6.59
C TYR A 37 -2.51 18.12 -6.85
N GLY A 38 -1.88 17.21 -7.59
CA GLY A 38 -0.49 17.32 -8.00
C GLY A 38 -0.26 18.52 -8.92
N LEU A 39 -1.13 18.68 -9.92
CA LEU A 39 -1.07 19.78 -10.88
C LEU A 39 -1.45 21.13 -10.27
N LEU A 40 -2.39 21.16 -9.33
CA LEU A 40 -2.71 22.37 -8.57
C LEU A 40 -1.48 22.91 -7.83
N ARG A 41 -0.68 22.01 -7.19
CA ARG A 41 0.57 22.42 -6.53
C ARG A 41 1.57 22.97 -7.52
N TRP A 42 1.76 22.30 -8.65
CA TRP A 42 2.65 22.73 -9.71
C TRP A 42 2.25 24.08 -10.28
N TRP A 43 0.96 24.26 -10.58
CA TRP A 43 0.42 25.52 -11.09
C TRP A 43 0.63 26.68 -10.13
N ARG A 44 0.33 26.48 -8.86
CA ARG A 44 0.56 27.48 -7.81
C ARG A 44 2.04 27.83 -7.65
N TRP A 45 2.91 26.85 -7.77
CA TRP A 45 4.35 27.05 -7.74
C TRP A 45 4.82 27.91 -8.92
N LEU A 46 4.47 27.56 -10.14
CA LEU A 46 4.84 28.33 -11.34
C LEU A 46 4.35 29.77 -11.26
N ARG A 47 3.13 29.99 -10.80
CA ARG A 47 2.63 31.35 -10.57
C ARG A 47 3.44 32.12 -9.52
N ALA A 48 3.81 31.50 -8.44
CA ALA A 48 4.61 32.11 -7.37
C ALA A 48 6.00 32.52 -7.85
N VAL A 49 6.60 31.77 -8.76
CA VAL A 49 7.91 32.05 -9.34
C VAL A 49 7.84 32.86 -10.65
N GLY A 50 6.63 33.18 -11.14
CA GLY A 50 6.42 34.01 -12.34
C GLY A 50 6.78 33.31 -13.65
N VAL A 51 6.73 31.97 -13.72
CA VAL A 51 7.09 31.18 -14.91
C VAL A 51 5.83 30.61 -15.56
N GLN A 52 5.72 30.78 -16.87
CA GLN A 52 4.66 30.19 -17.69
C GLN A 52 4.87 28.65 -17.73
N TRP A 53 3.77 27.91 -17.78
CA TRP A 53 3.83 26.46 -17.72
C TRP A 53 4.63 25.80 -18.86
N ASP A 54 4.54 26.37 -20.07
CA ASP A 54 5.24 25.92 -21.28
C ASP A 54 6.72 26.38 -21.35
N LYS A 55 7.13 27.25 -20.44
CA LYS A 55 8.51 27.75 -20.28
C LYS A 55 9.24 27.14 -19.08
N ALA A 56 8.56 26.26 -18.34
CA ALA A 56 9.15 25.62 -17.17
C ALA A 56 10.37 24.75 -17.56
N SER A 57 11.40 24.80 -16.74
CA SER A 57 12.66 24.09 -16.92
C SER A 57 12.94 23.14 -15.75
N PRO A 58 14.00 22.33 -15.81
CA PRO A 58 14.40 21.51 -14.67
C PRO A 58 14.72 22.29 -13.37
N ALA A 59 15.00 23.58 -13.47
CA ALA A 59 15.25 24.42 -12.30
C ALA A 59 13.99 24.58 -11.46
N GLU A 60 12.85 24.90 -12.05
CA GLU A 60 11.57 25.05 -11.35
C GLU A 60 11.14 23.75 -10.65
N VAL A 61 11.40 22.58 -11.29
CA VAL A 61 11.10 21.29 -10.68
C VAL A 61 12.02 21.00 -9.51
N ARG A 62 13.32 21.27 -9.64
CA ARG A 62 14.28 21.16 -8.53
C ARG A 62 13.84 22.01 -7.35
N ASP A 63 13.52 23.26 -7.59
CA ASP A 63 13.22 24.24 -6.57
C ASP A 63 11.86 23.95 -5.90
N LEU A 64 10.86 23.47 -6.66
CA LEU A 64 9.62 22.94 -6.09
C LEU A 64 9.92 21.76 -5.14
N VAL A 65 10.78 20.81 -5.53
CA VAL A 65 11.12 19.67 -4.67
C VAL A 65 11.81 20.13 -3.40
N LEU A 66 12.74 21.09 -3.48
CA LEU A 66 13.40 21.66 -2.31
C LEU A 66 12.41 22.37 -1.39
N TRP A 67 11.50 23.17 -1.97
CA TRP A 67 10.44 23.83 -1.20
C TRP A 67 9.49 22.82 -0.54
N LEU A 68 9.01 21.78 -1.25
CA LEU A 68 8.14 20.75 -0.69
C LEU A 68 8.78 19.99 0.49
N ARG A 69 10.09 19.86 0.51
CA ARG A 69 10.79 19.20 1.61
C ARG A 69 10.78 20.00 2.90
N ALA A 70 10.65 21.33 2.82
CA ALA A 70 10.63 22.24 3.95
C ALA A 70 9.21 22.73 4.29
N ALA A 71 8.29 22.72 3.32
CA ALA A 71 6.98 23.32 3.45
C ALA A 71 6.00 22.44 4.26
N GLU A 72 5.11 23.10 4.97
CA GLU A 72 3.94 22.47 5.58
C GLU A 72 2.77 22.39 4.58
N LYS A 73 1.97 21.33 4.72
CA LYS A 73 0.76 21.18 3.93
C LYS A 73 -0.29 22.20 4.33
N PRO A 74 -0.95 22.88 3.36
CA PRO A 74 -2.07 23.72 3.67
C PRO A 74 -3.20 22.90 4.30
N ARG A 75 -3.88 23.45 5.27
CA ARG A 75 -5.00 22.83 5.99
C ARG A 75 -6.25 23.66 5.87
N ASN A 76 -7.36 22.95 5.67
CA ASN A 76 -8.68 23.57 5.64
C ASN A 76 -9.21 23.87 7.06
N SER A 77 -8.64 23.24 8.10
CA SER A 77 -9.02 23.46 9.48
C SER A 77 -7.84 23.23 10.45
N PRO A 78 -7.77 23.95 11.57
CA PRO A 78 -6.74 23.73 12.59
C PRO A 78 -6.79 22.32 13.17
N ARG A 79 -5.63 21.75 13.50
CA ARG A 79 -5.57 20.52 14.30
C ARG A 79 -5.90 20.83 15.75
N ARG A 80 -7.09 20.45 16.21
CA ARG A 80 -7.47 20.65 17.62
C ARG A 80 -6.91 19.61 18.57
N THR A 81 -6.79 18.33 18.13
CA THR A 81 -6.46 17.20 19.03
C THR A 81 -5.18 16.45 18.67
N SER A 82 -4.60 16.68 17.50
CA SER A 82 -3.42 15.94 17.02
C SER A 82 -2.17 16.79 16.80
N ALA A 83 -2.18 18.07 17.18
CA ALA A 83 -1.03 18.96 17.03
C ALA A 83 0.19 18.44 17.80
N ALA A 84 0.00 18.01 19.05
CA ALA A 84 1.07 17.51 19.90
C ALA A 84 1.69 16.18 19.44
N THR A 85 0.96 15.39 18.63
CA THR A 85 1.38 14.06 18.18
C THR A 85 1.83 14.04 16.72
N ALA A 86 1.69 15.17 15.99
CA ALA A 86 2.05 15.25 14.57
C ALA A 86 3.51 14.84 14.32
N GLY A 87 3.73 13.89 13.41
CA GLY A 87 5.05 13.40 13.06
C GLY A 87 5.77 12.56 14.12
N LYS A 88 5.22 12.44 15.34
CA LYS A 88 5.78 11.62 16.41
C LYS A 88 5.36 10.17 16.28
N PHE A 89 6.13 9.26 16.87
CA PHE A 89 5.75 7.86 16.97
C PHE A 89 4.66 7.67 18.04
N ASN A 90 3.64 6.87 17.72
CA ASN A 90 2.68 6.45 18.72
C ASN A 90 3.38 5.50 19.72
N PRO A 91 3.26 5.70 21.03
CA PRO A 91 3.98 4.88 22.02
C PRO A 91 3.53 3.43 22.06
N ILE A 92 2.26 3.14 21.73
CA ILE A 92 1.67 1.81 21.75
C ILE A 92 1.99 1.07 20.45
N THR A 93 1.58 1.64 19.31
CA THR A 93 1.71 0.98 18.00
C THR A 93 3.09 1.11 17.39
N ARG A 94 3.95 1.98 17.92
CA ARG A 94 5.25 2.36 17.34
C ARG A 94 5.14 2.89 15.90
N LYS A 95 3.94 3.19 15.43
CA LYS A 95 3.68 3.77 14.12
C LYS A 95 3.77 5.29 14.19
N ARG A 96 4.43 5.88 13.19
CA ARG A 96 4.53 7.34 13.09
C ARG A 96 3.17 7.94 12.75
N ASN A 97 2.75 8.95 13.49
CA ASN A 97 1.60 9.77 13.14
C ASN A 97 1.93 10.64 11.91
N LEU A 98 0.90 10.98 11.15
CA LEU A 98 1.07 11.85 9.99
C LEU A 98 1.63 13.21 10.43
N GLY A 99 2.75 13.60 9.81
CA GLY A 99 3.37 14.91 10.00
C GLY A 99 2.68 16.00 9.18
N ASP A 100 3.12 17.23 9.38
CA ASP A 100 2.61 18.42 8.70
C ASP A 100 3.30 18.65 7.36
N GLY A 101 4.56 18.23 7.22
CA GLY A 101 5.31 18.31 5.98
C GLY A 101 4.87 17.30 4.91
N TYR A 102 5.39 17.47 3.71
CA TYR A 102 5.16 16.52 2.61
C TYR A 102 6.05 15.29 2.77
N GLU A 103 5.42 14.12 2.76
CA GLU A 103 6.14 12.86 2.78
C GLU A 103 6.92 12.63 1.46
N PRO A 104 8.09 11.96 1.49
CA PRO A 104 8.87 11.66 0.28
C PRO A 104 8.07 11.00 -0.84
N ARG A 105 7.12 10.12 -0.50
CA ARG A 105 6.22 9.48 -1.47
C ARG A 105 5.30 10.49 -2.15
N THR A 106 4.84 11.52 -1.43
CA THR A 106 4.01 12.60 -2.00
C THR A 106 4.80 13.44 -3.00
N VAL A 107 6.05 13.75 -2.67
CA VAL A 107 6.95 14.50 -3.57
C VAL A 107 7.22 13.69 -4.85
N ARG A 108 7.54 12.40 -4.71
CA ARG A 108 7.73 11.50 -5.87
C ARG A 108 6.49 11.42 -6.74
N HIS A 109 5.32 11.28 -6.13
CA HIS A 109 4.05 11.26 -6.87
C HIS A 109 3.82 12.58 -7.59
N SER A 110 4.08 13.73 -6.95
CA SER A 110 3.98 15.05 -7.62
C SER A 110 4.89 15.13 -8.84
N ASN A 111 6.13 14.68 -8.73
CA ASN A 111 7.05 14.67 -9.87
C ASN A 111 6.56 13.75 -11.01
N SER A 112 5.99 12.59 -10.69
CA SER A 112 5.42 11.70 -11.70
C SER A 112 4.20 12.32 -12.39
N VAL A 113 3.35 13.01 -11.64
CA VAL A 113 2.18 13.71 -12.17
C VAL A 113 2.60 14.86 -13.12
N VAL A 114 3.56 15.69 -12.67
CA VAL A 114 4.08 16.78 -13.49
C VAL A 114 4.74 16.24 -14.76
N ARG A 115 5.53 15.16 -14.64
CA ARG A 115 6.15 14.53 -15.79
C ARG A 115 5.12 14.03 -16.81
N SER A 116 4.09 13.31 -16.36
CA SER A 116 3.02 12.78 -17.22
C SER A 116 2.22 13.91 -17.90
N PHE A 117 2.00 15.02 -17.20
CA PHE A 117 1.39 16.21 -17.76
C PHE A 117 2.19 16.78 -18.94
N TYR A 118 3.50 16.92 -18.78
CA TYR A 118 4.35 17.43 -19.85
C TYR A 118 4.56 16.42 -20.98
N GLU A 119 4.59 15.12 -20.69
CA GLU A 119 4.62 14.08 -21.74
C GLU A 119 3.41 14.18 -22.66
N PHE A 120 2.21 14.36 -22.09
CA PHE A 120 0.99 14.58 -22.88
C PHE A 120 1.10 15.81 -23.80
N TRP A 121 1.55 16.95 -23.26
CA TRP A 121 1.65 18.18 -24.06
C TRP A 121 2.73 18.13 -25.14
N ILE A 122 3.84 17.45 -24.88
CA ILE A 122 4.89 17.21 -25.87
C ILE A 122 4.38 16.26 -26.97
N GLU A 123 3.64 15.23 -26.61
CA GLU A 123 3.09 14.24 -27.55
C GLU A 123 2.13 14.87 -28.55
N ILE A 124 1.31 15.83 -28.13
CA ILE A 124 0.38 16.55 -29.03
C ILE A 124 1.02 17.75 -29.74
N GLY A 125 2.31 18.03 -29.48
CA GLY A 125 3.05 19.11 -30.12
C GLY A 125 2.71 20.51 -29.65
N GLU A 126 1.93 20.67 -28.58
CA GLU A 126 1.50 21.98 -28.03
C GLU A 126 2.23 22.31 -26.70
N GLY A 127 3.27 21.57 -26.33
CA GLY A 127 4.04 21.75 -25.13
C GLY A 127 5.46 22.28 -25.34
N PRO A 128 6.26 22.30 -24.28
CA PRO A 128 7.68 22.62 -24.38
C PRO A 128 8.42 21.51 -25.15
N LEU A 129 9.55 21.87 -25.76
CA LEU A 129 10.39 20.92 -26.52
C LEU A 129 10.94 19.76 -25.60
N LEU A 130 11.15 20.04 -24.35
CA LEU A 130 11.71 19.09 -23.38
C LEU A 130 10.85 19.03 -22.12
N ASN A 131 10.71 17.81 -21.58
CA ASN A 131 10.03 17.64 -20.32
C ASN A 131 10.86 18.23 -19.17
N PRO A 132 10.34 19.21 -18.41
CA PRO A 132 11.06 19.85 -17.32
C PRO A 132 11.38 18.91 -16.14
N VAL A 133 10.78 17.72 -16.10
CA VAL A 133 11.07 16.67 -15.09
C VAL A 133 12.15 15.74 -15.63
N PRO A 134 13.45 15.96 -15.34
CA PRO A 134 14.53 15.23 -15.96
C PRO A 134 14.61 13.79 -15.43
N LEU A 135 14.99 12.90 -16.33
CA LEU A 135 15.33 11.52 -15.98
C LEU A 135 16.85 11.38 -15.81
N ASP A 136 17.25 10.66 -14.80
CA ASP A 136 18.62 10.17 -14.66
C ASP A 136 18.69 8.77 -15.28
N ARG A 137 19.44 8.67 -16.38
CA ARG A 137 19.69 7.44 -17.14
C ARG A 137 21.10 6.92 -16.92
N ARG A 138 21.90 7.58 -16.07
CA ARG A 138 23.31 7.22 -15.87
C ARG A 138 23.44 5.84 -15.19
N GLY A 139 24.42 5.08 -15.61
CA GLY A 139 24.77 3.79 -14.98
C GLY A 139 23.79 2.65 -15.22
N ARG A 140 22.80 2.80 -16.07
CA ARG A 140 21.91 1.71 -16.43
C ARG A 140 22.49 0.92 -17.60
N ARG A 141 22.69 -0.39 -17.37
CA ARG A 141 23.10 -1.37 -18.37
C ARG A 141 21.91 -2.25 -18.77
N PRO A 142 21.92 -2.85 -19.95
CA PRO A 142 20.93 -3.87 -20.32
C PRO A 142 20.91 -4.99 -19.29
N HIS A 143 19.73 -5.53 -19.03
CA HIS A 143 19.59 -6.74 -18.22
C HIS A 143 20.18 -7.96 -18.96
N ALA A 144 20.53 -9.03 -18.24
CA ALA A 144 21.08 -10.24 -18.82
C ALA A 144 20.17 -10.88 -19.90
N HIS A 145 18.87 -10.62 -19.84
CA HIS A 145 17.87 -11.11 -20.81
C HIS A 145 17.49 -10.07 -21.88
N HIS A 146 18.24 -8.97 -21.99
CA HIS A 146 18.00 -7.98 -23.04
C HIS A 146 18.35 -8.57 -24.40
N ASN A 147 17.44 -8.43 -25.37
CA ASN A 147 17.69 -8.84 -26.75
C ASN A 147 18.79 -7.95 -27.36
N PRO A 148 19.97 -8.47 -27.70
CA PRO A 148 21.06 -7.65 -28.24
C PRO A 148 20.78 -7.05 -29.62
N LEU A 149 19.73 -7.53 -30.31
CA LEU A 149 19.31 -7.00 -31.61
C LEU A 149 18.43 -5.75 -31.45
N GLU A 150 17.95 -5.45 -30.26
CA GLU A 150 17.14 -4.27 -29.98
C GLU A 150 17.98 -3.17 -29.31
N PRO A 151 17.84 -1.89 -29.74
CA PRO A 151 18.53 -0.78 -29.10
C PRO A 151 18.15 -0.69 -27.62
N PHE A 152 19.10 -0.82 -26.72
CA PHE A 152 18.84 -0.66 -25.29
C PHE A 152 18.41 0.77 -24.98
N ARG A 153 17.17 0.93 -24.50
CA ARG A 153 16.66 2.19 -23.96
C ARG A 153 16.68 2.13 -22.44
N ALA A 154 17.62 2.82 -21.81
CA ALA A 154 17.66 2.90 -20.36
C ALA A 154 16.38 3.56 -19.82
N GLU A 155 15.60 2.82 -19.03
CA GLU A 155 14.53 3.43 -18.23
C GLU A 155 15.15 4.40 -17.22
N GLY A 156 14.84 5.67 -17.34
CA GLY A 156 15.32 6.70 -16.43
C GLY A 156 14.55 6.71 -15.11
N LYS A 157 15.24 7.04 -14.02
CA LYS A 157 14.57 7.45 -12.77
C LYS A 157 14.44 8.97 -12.74
N ILE A 158 13.31 9.48 -12.27
CA ILE A 158 13.15 10.92 -12.07
C ILE A 158 14.26 11.42 -11.14
N ARG A 159 15.08 12.35 -11.64
CA ARG A 159 16.33 12.81 -10.99
C ARG A 159 16.10 13.39 -9.60
N TYR A 160 15.05 14.19 -9.43
CA TYR A 160 14.79 14.91 -8.18
C TYR A 160 13.87 14.15 -7.21
N ASN A 161 13.66 12.84 -7.43
CA ASN A 161 12.89 12.03 -6.50
C ASN A 161 13.64 11.79 -5.19
N PRO A 162 13.09 12.18 -4.03
CA PRO A 162 13.70 11.89 -2.75
C PRO A 162 13.74 10.39 -2.49
N LYS A 163 14.74 9.94 -1.70
CA LYS A 163 14.77 8.56 -1.21
C LYS A 163 13.58 8.31 -0.29
N VAL A 164 12.88 7.21 -0.50
CA VAL A 164 11.78 6.77 0.37
C VAL A 164 12.34 5.69 1.29
N PRO A 165 12.31 5.89 2.62
CA PRO A 165 12.71 4.85 3.56
C PRO A 165 11.85 3.60 3.35
N ARG A 166 12.47 2.43 3.35
CA ARG A 166 11.74 1.16 3.40
C ARG A 166 11.13 1.04 4.79
N SER A 167 9.83 0.97 4.87
CA SER A 167 9.11 0.67 6.11
C SER A 167 8.72 -0.80 6.10
N ARG A 168 9.05 -1.53 7.15
CA ARG A 168 8.53 -2.89 7.33
C ARG A 168 7.02 -2.82 7.60
N PRO A 169 6.20 -3.70 7.00
CA PRO A 169 4.82 -3.88 7.39
C PRO A 169 4.77 -4.22 8.87
N ARG A 170 3.78 -3.72 9.57
CA ARG A 170 3.60 -3.98 10.98
C ARG A 170 2.37 -4.84 11.17
N GLU A 171 2.55 -5.87 11.94
CA GLU A 171 1.46 -6.68 12.44
C GLU A 171 0.78 -5.96 13.61
N ILE A 172 -0.53 -6.10 13.71
CA ILE A 172 -1.27 -5.77 14.92
C ILE A 172 -1.13 -6.98 15.85
N PRO A 173 -0.47 -6.85 17.00
CA PRO A 173 -0.37 -7.94 17.98
C PRO A 173 -1.76 -8.44 18.40
N ASP A 174 -1.87 -9.71 18.75
CA ASP A 174 -3.17 -10.33 19.09
C ASP A 174 -3.88 -9.66 20.27
N GLU A 175 -3.13 -9.17 21.25
CA GLU A 175 -3.68 -8.38 22.37
C GLU A 175 -4.32 -7.09 21.87
N HIS A 176 -3.60 -6.34 21.04
CA HIS A 176 -4.13 -5.10 20.45
C HIS A 176 -5.27 -5.37 19.47
N TRP A 177 -5.27 -6.52 18.80
CA TRP A 177 -6.39 -6.95 17.97
C TRP A 177 -7.65 -7.16 18.81
N LYS A 178 -7.55 -7.88 19.93
CA LYS A 178 -8.67 -8.09 20.86
C LYS A 178 -9.24 -6.77 21.38
N ASP A 179 -8.36 -5.85 21.78
CA ASP A 179 -8.77 -4.52 22.25
C ASP A 179 -9.46 -3.72 21.13
N LEU A 180 -8.88 -3.72 19.92
CA LEU A 180 -9.44 -3.02 18.78
C LEU A 180 -10.81 -3.59 18.40
N PHE A 181 -10.95 -4.90 18.38
CA PHE A 181 -12.21 -5.57 18.07
C PHE A 181 -13.26 -5.32 19.16
N GLY A 182 -12.87 -5.39 20.44
CA GLY A 182 -13.72 -5.07 21.59
C GLY A 182 -14.21 -3.61 21.60
N ALA A 183 -13.42 -2.69 21.07
CA ALA A 183 -13.80 -1.27 20.93
C ALA A 183 -14.85 -1.02 19.84
N MET A 184 -15.20 -2.01 19.01
CA MET A 184 -16.23 -1.89 17.98
C MET A 184 -17.62 -1.88 18.63
N ARG A 185 -18.40 -0.85 18.30
CA ARG A 185 -19.70 -0.56 18.93
C ARG A 185 -20.90 -1.19 18.22
N SER A 186 -20.71 -1.81 17.06
CA SER A 186 -21.81 -2.39 16.28
C SER A 186 -21.39 -3.68 15.62
N ASN A 187 -22.35 -4.57 15.36
CA ASN A 187 -22.12 -5.81 14.63
C ASN A 187 -21.60 -5.54 13.21
N ARG A 188 -22.04 -4.45 12.56
CA ARG A 188 -21.48 -3.99 11.28
C ARG A 188 -19.97 -3.76 11.36
N ASP A 189 -19.53 -2.98 12.36
CA ASP A 189 -18.12 -2.61 12.48
C ASP A 189 -17.26 -3.84 12.82
N ARG A 190 -17.78 -4.78 13.62
CA ARG A 190 -17.16 -6.08 13.90
C ARG A 190 -17.08 -6.95 12.65
N ALA A 191 -18.16 -7.05 11.88
CA ALA A 191 -18.18 -7.81 10.64
C ALA A 191 -17.14 -7.31 9.62
N ILE A 192 -17.04 -5.99 9.44
CA ILE A 192 -16.05 -5.39 8.54
C ILE A 192 -14.62 -5.73 8.98
N LEU A 193 -14.32 -5.60 10.27
CA LEU A 193 -12.97 -5.89 10.79
C LEU A 193 -12.64 -7.37 10.71
N ALA A 194 -13.58 -8.25 11.06
CA ALA A 194 -13.40 -9.70 10.99
C ALA A 194 -13.18 -10.17 9.55
N LEU A 195 -13.93 -9.63 8.58
CA LEU A 195 -13.70 -9.89 7.17
C LEU A 195 -12.33 -9.40 6.70
N ASP A 196 -11.94 -8.16 7.03
CA ASP A 196 -10.66 -7.59 6.57
C ASP A 196 -9.45 -8.37 7.09
N ILE A 197 -9.47 -8.76 8.38
CA ILE A 197 -8.37 -9.53 8.98
C ILE A 197 -8.31 -10.97 8.48
N SER A 198 -9.42 -11.55 8.02
CA SER A 198 -9.45 -12.92 7.51
C SER A 198 -9.13 -13.00 6.02
N CYS A 199 -9.71 -12.16 5.19
CA CYS A 199 -9.54 -12.24 3.73
C CYS A 199 -8.49 -11.28 3.15
N ALA A 200 -7.90 -10.42 3.96
CA ALA A 200 -6.90 -9.43 3.55
C ALA A 200 -7.32 -8.54 2.37
N ALA A 201 -8.61 -8.32 2.15
CA ALA A 201 -9.11 -7.47 1.08
C ALA A 201 -8.77 -5.98 1.34
N ARG A 202 -8.79 -5.14 0.32
CA ARG A 202 -8.67 -3.70 0.52
C ARG A 202 -9.97 -3.13 1.04
N ALA A 203 -9.90 -2.10 1.87
CA ALA A 203 -11.09 -1.42 2.40
C ALA A 203 -12.13 -1.05 1.32
N SER A 204 -11.67 -0.62 0.13
CA SER A 204 -12.57 -0.32 -0.99
C SER A 204 -13.18 -1.57 -1.63
N GLU A 205 -12.50 -2.70 -1.55
CA GLU A 205 -12.98 -4.00 -2.04
C GLU A 205 -14.08 -4.52 -1.10
N ILE A 206 -13.85 -4.46 0.22
CA ILE A 206 -14.87 -4.80 1.23
C ILE A 206 -16.09 -3.91 1.12
N LEU A 207 -15.90 -2.59 1.03
CA LEU A 207 -17.02 -1.64 0.94
C LEU A 207 -17.84 -1.75 -0.34
N GLY A 208 -17.30 -2.37 -1.37
CA GLY A 208 -17.99 -2.63 -2.63
C GLY A 208 -18.80 -3.92 -2.69
N ILE A 209 -18.83 -4.74 -1.63
CA ILE A 209 -19.58 -5.98 -1.56
C ILE A 209 -21.08 -5.70 -1.56
N CYS A 210 -21.82 -6.37 -2.45
CA CYS A 210 -23.27 -6.40 -2.51
C CYS A 210 -23.82 -7.74 -1.96
N GLY A 211 -25.13 -7.84 -1.77
CA GLY A 211 -25.75 -9.07 -1.26
C GLY A 211 -25.41 -10.31 -2.07
N VAL A 212 -25.39 -10.18 -3.40
CA VAL A 212 -25.03 -11.27 -4.34
C VAL A 212 -23.57 -11.73 -4.24
N ASP A 213 -22.71 -10.93 -3.60
CA ASP A 213 -21.28 -11.21 -3.48
C ASP A 213 -20.95 -12.02 -2.21
N VAL A 214 -21.95 -12.46 -1.45
CA VAL A 214 -21.77 -13.23 -0.21
C VAL A 214 -22.25 -14.65 -0.43
N ASP A 215 -21.31 -15.60 -0.41
CA ASP A 215 -21.61 -17.02 -0.40
C ASP A 215 -21.59 -17.54 1.04
N TRP A 216 -22.77 -17.84 1.54
CA TRP A 216 -22.97 -18.32 2.91
C TRP A 216 -22.61 -19.81 3.09
N GLY A 217 -22.70 -20.60 2.01
CA GLY A 217 -22.41 -22.03 2.03
C GLY A 217 -20.92 -22.30 2.13
N ASP A 218 -20.16 -21.72 1.22
CA ASP A 218 -18.72 -21.91 1.14
C ASP A 218 -17.92 -20.86 1.95
N GLN A 219 -18.61 -19.93 2.61
CA GLN A 219 -18.02 -18.85 3.39
C GLN A 219 -17.03 -18.01 2.57
N LEU A 220 -17.47 -17.60 1.39
CA LEU A 220 -16.70 -16.78 0.47
C LEU A 220 -17.33 -15.38 0.33
N VAL A 221 -16.48 -14.42 0.05
CA VAL A 221 -16.92 -13.07 -0.38
C VAL A 221 -16.28 -12.73 -1.72
N ARG A 222 -17.09 -12.28 -2.67
CA ARG A 222 -16.60 -11.82 -3.96
C ARG A 222 -16.24 -10.35 -3.89
N VAL A 223 -15.04 -10.02 -4.35
CA VAL A 223 -14.55 -8.64 -4.40
C VAL A 223 -14.13 -8.26 -5.81
N ARG A 224 -14.30 -6.98 -6.16
CA ARG A 224 -13.75 -6.40 -7.38
C ARG A 224 -12.40 -5.77 -7.09
N ARG A 225 -11.34 -6.31 -7.70
CA ARG A 225 -9.97 -5.89 -7.43
C ARG A 225 -9.70 -4.46 -7.90
N LYS A 226 -9.07 -3.69 -7.01
CA LYS A 226 -8.64 -2.34 -7.34
C LYS A 226 -7.49 -2.39 -8.35
N GLY A 227 -7.71 -1.90 -9.55
CA GLY A 227 -6.69 -1.81 -10.61
C GLY A 227 -7.19 -2.38 -11.93
N ASN A 228 -7.50 -3.67 -11.98
CA ASN A 228 -7.93 -4.38 -13.18
C ASN A 228 -9.42 -4.75 -13.20
N ASP A 229 -10.19 -4.37 -12.17
CA ASP A 229 -11.62 -4.70 -12.00
C ASP A 229 -11.95 -6.21 -12.04
N ALA A 230 -10.94 -7.07 -11.93
CA ALA A 230 -11.15 -8.50 -11.87
C ALA A 230 -11.98 -8.89 -10.65
N GLU A 231 -12.96 -9.77 -10.84
CA GLU A 231 -13.72 -10.37 -9.75
C GLU A 231 -12.93 -11.54 -9.16
N GLN A 232 -12.95 -11.63 -7.85
CA GLN A 232 -12.27 -12.71 -7.13
C GLN A 232 -13.04 -13.09 -5.88
N TRP A 233 -13.27 -14.39 -5.71
CA TRP A 233 -13.77 -14.97 -4.47
C TRP A 233 -12.64 -15.08 -3.45
N LEU A 234 -12.91 -14.66 -2.22
CA LEU A 234 -11.98 -14.71 -1.10
C LEU A 234 -12.61 -15.49 0.04
N PRO A 235 -11.90 -16.46 0.62
CA PRO A 235 -12.34 -17.12 1.83
C PRO A 235 -12.29 -16.15 3.01
N ALA A 236 -13.26 -16.28 3.90
CA ALA A 236 -13.28 -15.54 5.15
C ALA A 236 -13.62 -16.46 6.32
N SER A 237 -13.22 -16.07 7.54
CA SER A 237 -13.42 -16.91 8.71
C SER A 237 -14.91 -17.11 9.03
N PRO A 238 -15.31 -18.27 9.59
CA PRO A 238 -16.68 -18.50 10.07
C PRO A 238 -17.17 -17.40 11.00
N GLU A 239 -16.30 -16.89 11.88
CA GLU A 239 -16.61 -15.81 12.80
C GLU A 239 -17.04 -14.53 12.06
N SER A 240 -16.40 -14.18 10.94
CA SER A 240 -16.79 -13.02 10.16
C SER A 240 -18.20 -13.14 9.59
N PHE A 241 -18.63 -14.34 9.21
CA PHE A 241 -20.00 -14.60 8.74
C PHE A 241 -21.02 -14.55 9.89
N VAL A 242 -20.65 -14.94 11.09
CA VAL A 242 -21.50 -14.76 12.28
C VAL A 242 -21.78 -13.27 12.51
N TRP A 243 -20.72 -12.44 12.55
CA TRP A 243 -20.90 -11.00 12.73
C TRP A 243 -21.66 -10.35 11.57
N LEU A 244 -21.42 -10.80 10.35
CA LEU A 244 -22.15 -10.32 9.18
C LEU A 244 -23.65 -10.64 9.30
N ARG A 245 -23.99 -11.86 9.69
CA ARG A 245 -25.38 -12.29 9.88
C ARG A 245 -26.11 -11.49 10.97
N LEU A 246 -25.42 -11.28 12.10
CA LEU A 246 -25.95 -10.44 13.18
C LEU A 246 -26.21 -9.01 12.71
N TYR A 247 -25.27 -8.44 11.95
CA TYR A 247 -25.45 -7.10 11.38
C TYR A 247 -26.63 -7.04 10.39
N LEU A 248 -26.75 -8.01 9.49
CA LEU A 248 -27.85 -8.03 8.51
C LEU A 248 -29.20 -8.25 9.17
N ALA A 249 -29.28 -9.01 10.26
CA ALA A 249 -30.50 -9.13 11.05
C ALA A 249 -30.93 -7.78 11.67
N GLU A 250 -29.99 -6.93 12.06
CA GLU A 250 -30.27 -5.57 12.55
C GLU A 250 -30.61 -4.58 11.41
N LEU A 251 -30.06 -4.80 10.22
CA LEU A 251 -30.28 -3.94 9.07
C LEU A 251 -31.71 -4.09 8.51
N GLY A 252 -32.19 -5.32 8.47
CA GLY A 252 -33.43 -5.75 7.82
C GLY A 252 -33.19 -6.36 6.42
N PRO A 253 -34.24 -6.60 5.66
CA PRO A 253 -34.15 -7.19 4.32
C PRO A 253 -33.20 -6.39 3.41
N LEU A 254 -32.40 -7.10 2.65
CA LEU A 254 -31.42 -6.57 1.71
C LEU A 254 -31.65 -7.27 0.35
N ASP A 255 -31.77 -6.49 -0.71
CA ASP A 255 -31.80 -7.03 -2.05
C ASP A 255 -30.41 -7.51 -2.49
N LEU A 256 -30.37 -8.50 -3.39
CA LEU A 256 -29.11 -9.11 -3.84
C LEU A 256 -28.12 -8.08 -4.42
N ASN A 257 -28.63 -7.04 -5.08
CA ASN A 257 -27.80 -6.00 -5.70
C ASN A 257 -27.52 -4.81 -4.78
N ASP A 258 -28.11 -4.80 -3.58
CA ASP A 258 -27.86 -3.73 -2.64
C ASP A 258 -26.48 -3.84 -2.00
N PRO A 259 -25.82 -2.70 -1.71
CA PRO A 259 -24.60 -2.69 -0.92
C PRO A 259 -24.82 -3.34 0.44
N VAL A 260 -23.93 -4.20 0.86
CA VAL A 260 -24.00 -4.84 2.20
C VAL A 260 -23.81 -3.81 3.31
N TRP A 261 -23.00 -2.79 3.08
CA TRP A 261 -22.58 -1.88 4.16
C TRP A 261 -23.33 -0.55 4.14
N TRP A 262 -24.11 -0.29 5.18
CA TRP A 262 -24.91 0.93 5.34
C TRP A 262 -24.46 1.75 6.55
N THR A 263 -24.70 3.09 6.50
CA THR A 263 -24.51 3.95 7.67
C THR A 263 -25.52 3.60 8.76
N LEU A 264 -25.07 3.58 10.03
CA LEU A 264 -25.99 3.29 11.15
C LEU A 264 -26.95 4.44 11.41
N ARG A 265 -26.49 5.67 11.19
CA ARG A 265 -27.31 6.87 11.35
C ARG A 265 -28.00 7.19 10.03
N ARG A 266 -29.28 7.51 10.13
CA ARG A 266 -30.02 8.11 9.02
C ARG A 266 -29.58 9.57 8.87
N ARG A 267 -29.40 10.03 7.64
CA ARG A 267 -29.09 11.41 7.30
C ARG A 267 -29.96 11.86 6.15
N ASP A 268 -30.34 13.13 6.19
CA ASP A 268 -30.99 13.77 5.05
C ASP A 268 -29.91 14.43 4.18
N HIS A 269 -29.87 14.05 2.92
CA HIS A 269 -29.02 14.65 1.88
C HIS A 269 -29.87 15.29 0.78
N GLY A 270 -31.10 15.67 1.08
CA GLY A 270 -32.07 16.22 0.14
C GLY A 270 -33.18 15.23 -0.25
N ASP A 271 -33.04 13.95 0.14
CA ASP A 271 -33.96 12.85 -0.21
C ASP A 271 -34.71 12.28 1.00
N GLY A 272 -34.76 13.02 2.11
CA GLY A 272 -35.32 12.57 3.37
C GLY A 272 -34.34 11.79 4.25
N LEU A 273 -34.78 11.50 5.47
CA LEU A 273 -33.97 10.88 6.51
C LEU A 273 -33.78 9.37 6.27
N ARG A 274 -32.71 8.98 5.62
CA ARG A 274 -32.39 7.57 5.27
C ARG A 274 -30.95 7.15 5.57
N ARG A 275 -30.71 5.85 5.60
CA ARG A 275 -29.37 5.28 5.60
C ARG A 275 -28.77 5.41 4.21
N HIS A 276 -27.45 5.57 4.15
CA HIS A 276 -26.70 5.63 2.88
C HIS A 276 -25.66 4.52 2.85
N PRO A 277 -25.25 4.06 1.67
CA PRO A 277 -24.12 3.15 1.53
C PRO A 277 -22.88 3.71 2.23
N MET A 278 -22.17 2.85 2.94
CA MET A 278 -21.00 3.24 3.72
C MET A 278 -19.82 3.55 2.79
N ASN A 279 -19.25 4.72 2.92
CA ASN A 279 -18.06 5.12 2.19
C ASN A 279 -16.79 4.97 3.04
N TYR A 280 -15.62 5.14 2.40
CA TYR A 280 -14.32 5.00 3.06
C TYR A 280 -14.12 6.00 4.22
N ASP A 281 -14.64 7.21 4.13
CA ASP A 281 -14.50 8.20 5.21
C ASP A 281 -15.33 7.82 6.43
N ALA A 282 -16.50 7.19 6.23
CA ALA A 282 -17.31 6.64 7.31
C ALA A 282 -16.59 5.48 8.01
N LEU A 283 -15.99 4.55 7.26
CA LEU A 283 -15.18 3.46 7.80
C LEU A 283 -13.95 3.98 8.55
N ARG A 284 -13.25 4.94 7.96
CA ARG A 284 -12.11 5.60 8.63
C ARG A 284 -12.53 6.28 9.93
N ALA A 285 -13.73 6.83 10.00
CA ALA A 285 -14.25 7.43 11.23
C ALA A 285 -14.52 6.39 12.33
N VAL A 286 -14.89 5.15 11.98
CA VAL A 286 -14.99 4.03 12.94
C VAL A 286 -13.64 3.78 13.59
N LEU A 287 -12.60 3.51 12.81
CA LEU A 287 -11.26 3.27 13.34
C LEU A 287 -10.71 4.48 14.12
N ARG A 288 -10.99 5.70 13.66
CA ARG A 288 -10.55 6.90 14.40
C ARG A 288 -11.16 6.97 15.81
N ARG A 289 -12.42 6.55 16.00
CA ARG A 289 -13.04 6.50 17.33
C ARG A 289 -12.41 5.43 18.21
N ALA A 290 -12.19 4.23 17.68
CA ALA A 290 -11.50 3.16 18.39
C ALA A 290 -10.07 3.55 18.78
N ASN A 291 -9.31 4.07 17.83
CA ASN A 291 -7.96 4.57 18.07
C ASN A 291 -7.90 5.65 19.16
N LYS A 292 -8.89 6.56 19.18
CA LYS A 292 -8.97 7.59 20.24
C LYS A 292 -9.21 6.97 21.62
N LEU A 293 -10.01 5.92 21.69
CA LEU A 293 -10.30 5.22 22.93
C LEU A 293 -9.06 4.45 23.44
N LEU A 294 -8.36 3.79 22.52
CA LEU A 294 -7.23 2.90 22.82
C LEU A 294 -5.85 3.60 22.82
N GLY A 295 -5.79 4.88 22.45
CA GLY A 295 -4.52 5.59 22.29
C GLY A 295 -3.68 5.12 21.09
N THR A 296 -4.27 4.41 20.14
CA THR A 296 -3.62 3.79 18.97
C THR A 296 -3.77 4.63 17.69
N ASN A 297 -3.17 4.18 16.58
CA ASN A 297 -3.31 4.82 15.28
C ASN A 297 -3.40 3.80 14.12
N TYR A 298 -4.11 2.70 14.34
CA TYR A 298 -4.36 1.66 13.36
C TYR A 298 -5.25 2.15 12.20
N THR A 299 -5.03 1.55 11.03
CA THR A 299 -5.79 1.81 9.80
C THR A 299 -6.23 0.49 9.17
N MET A 300 -7.18 0.51 8.25
CA MET A 300 -7.57 -0.68 7.47
C MET A 300 -6.37 -1.33 6.75
N HIS A 301 -5.39 -0.52 6.36
CA HIS A 301 -4.19 -1.05 5.72
C HIS A 301 -3.31 -1.87 6.69
N ASP A 302 -3.29 -1.52 7.96
CA ASP A 302 -2.58 -2.31 8.99
C ASP A 302 -3.27 -3.65 9.23
N LEU A 303 -4.61 -3.74 9.17
CA LEU A 303 -5.37 -5.00 9.22
C LEU A 303 -4.99 -5.91 8.05
N ARG A 304 -5.06 -5.40 6.83
CA ARG A 304 -4.64 -6.16 5.65
C ARG A 304 -3.18 -6.63 5.74
N HIS A 305 -2.26 -5.78 6.23
CA HIS A 305 -0.87 -6.19 6.45
C HIS A 305 -0.75 -7.28 7.50
N THR A 306 -1.53 -7.19 8.57
CA THR A 306 -1.58 -8.22 9.61
C THR A 306 -2.06 -9.55 9.05
N ALA A 307 -3.17 -9.56 8.31
CA ALA A 307 -3.68 -10.74 7.64
C ALA A 307 -2.63 -11.37 6.70
N ALA A 308 -2.01 -10.56 5.88
CA ALA A 308 -1.00 -11.01 4.93
C ALA A 308 0.27 -11.55 5.62
N LEU A 309 0.72 -10.94 6.72
CA LEU A 309 1.86 -11.44 7.51
C LEU A 309 1.51 -12.77 8.20
N ARG A 310 0.30 -12.91 8.75
CA ARG A 310 -0.16 -14.19 9.32
C ARG A 310 -0.16 -15.28 8.27
N MET A 311 -0.74 -15.03 7.09
CA MET A 311 -0.73 -15.98 5.97
C MET A 311 0.69 -16.31 5.50
N SER A 312 1.61 -15.35 5.45
CA SER A 312 2.98 -15.59 4.99
C SER A 312 3.86 -16.39 5.96
N ARG A 313 3.44 -16.50 7.22
CA ARG A 313 4.11 -17.30 8.27
C ARG A 313 3.48 -18.68 8.43
N ASP A 314 2.36 -18.92 7.79
CA ASP A 314 1.69 -20.22 7.82
C ASP A 314 2.39 -21.17 6.85
N GLU A 315 2.99 -22.23 7.35
CA GLU A 315 3.74 -23.21 6.56
C GLU A 315 2.85 -23.99 5.58
N SER A 316 1.53 -24.01 5.79
CA SER A 316 0.57 -24.63 4.89
C SER A 316 0.27 -23.78 3.64
N LEU A 317 0.64 -22.49 3.65
CA LEU A 317 0.37 -21.55 2.57
C LEU A 317 1.64 -21.21 1.79
N SER A 318 1.60 -21.37 0.47
CA SER A 318 2.68 -20.89 -0.38
C SER A 318 2.65 -19.37 -0.54
N LEU A 319 3.80 -18.76 -0.85
CA LEU A 319 3.86 -17.33 -1.19
C LEU A 319 2.94 -16.96 -2.36
N ARG A 320 2.69 -17.91 -3.26
CA ARG A 320 1.78 -17.73 -4.40
C ARG A 320 0.32 -17.65 -3.94
N ASP A 321 -0.06 -18.43 -2.92
CA ASP A 321 -1.40 -18.34 -2.33
C ASP A 321 -1.61 -16.98 -1.71
N VAL A 322 -0.64 -16.51 -0.92
CA VAL A 322 -0.66 -15.15 -0.33
C VAL A 322 -0.74 -14.07 -1.41
N GLN A 323 0.05 -14.20 -2.50
CA GLN A 323 -0.03 -13.28 -3.64
C GLN A 323 -1.42 -13.26 -4.25
N THR A 324 -2.00 -14.44 -4.46
CA THR A 324 -3.33 -14.62 -5.07
C THR A 324 -4.40 -13.97 -4.21
N ILE A 325 -4.43 -14.27 -2.91
CA ILE A 325 -5.39 -13.67 -1.95
C ILE A 325 -5.24 -12.16 -1.89
N LEU A 326 -4.01 -11.64 -1.92
CA LEU A 326 -3.75 -10.20 -1.92
C LEU A 326 -4.07 -9.51 -3.26
N GLY A 327 -4.21 -10.27 -4.35
CA GLY A 327 -4.38 -9.71 -5.69
C GLY A 327 -3.23 -8.81 -6.11
N HIS A 328 -1.97 -9.24 -5.84
CA HIS A 328 -0.78 -8.55 -6.31
C HIS A 328 -0.40 -9.05 -7.70
N ALA A 329 -0.29 -8.14 -8.67
CA ALA A 329 0.06 -8.47 -10.05
C ALA A 329 1.46 -9.12 -10.17
N HIS A 330 2.39 -8.74 -9.27
CA HIS A 330 3.77 -9.24 -9.28
C HIS A 330 4.11 -9.91 -7.96
N LEU A 331 4.73 -11.09 -8.03
CA LEU A 331 5.20 -11.85 -6.87
C LEU A 331 6.23 -11.05 -6.06
N SER A 332 7.08 -10.27 -6.73
CA SER A 332 8.05 -9.39 -6.09
C SER A 332 7.41 -8.41 -5.10
N THR A 333 6.20 -7.92 -5.38
CA THR A 333 5.47 -7.03 -4.46
C THR A 333 5.11 -7.74 -3.15
N THR A 334 4.74 -9.01 -3.23
CA THR A 334 4.44 -9.83 -2.04
C THR A 334 5.74 -10.20 -1.33
N ALA A 335 6.76 -10.65 -2.08
CA ALA A 335 8.06 -11.01 -1.56
C ALA A 335 8.76 -9.83 -0.86
N ASP A 336 8.82 -8.66 -1.50
CA ASP A 336 9.46 -7.45 -0.97
C ASP A 336 8.81 -6.93 0.33
N ILE A 337 7.56 -7.29 0.57
CA ILE A 337 6.80 -6.80 1.73
C ILE A 337 6.73 -7.85 2.84
N TYR A 338 6.48 -9.12 2.49
CA TYR A 338 6.12 -10.16 3.46
C TYR A 338 7.17 -11.26 3.65
N LEU A 339 8.13 -11.42 2.72
CA LEU A 339 9.31 -12.26 2.92
C LEU A 339 10.47 -11.53 3.61
N ILE A 340 10.23 -10.36 4.17
CA ILE A 340 11.22 -9.77 5.07
C ILE A 340 11.20 -10.64 6.33
N GLU A 341 12.02 -11.68 6.30
CA GLU A 341 12.28 -12.49 7.49
C GLU A 341 12.69 -11.57 8.64
N ASP A 342 12.23 -11.89 9.83
CA ASP A 342 12.71 -11.18 11.01
C ASP A 342 14.22 -11.41 11.10
N GLU A 343 15.03 -10.34 10.96
CA GLU A 343 16.47 -10.43 11.05
C GLU A 343 16.92 -11.19 12.30
N ALA A 344 16.16 -11.07 13.41
CA ALA A 344 16.43 -11.80 14.64
C ALA A 344 16.24 -13.31 14.45
N GLN A 345 15.25 -13.76 13.67
CA GLN A 345 15.06 -15.18 13.35
C GLN A 345 16.16 -15.68 12.40
N VAL A 346 16.56 -14.89 11.41
CA VAL A 346 17.67 -15.24 10.52
C VAL A 346 18.96 -15.37 11.32
N ILE A 347 19.26 -14.39 12.17
CA ILE A 347 20.44 -14.41 13.03
C ILE A 347 20.43 -15.66 13.93
N ARG A 348 19.28 -15.99 14.53
CA ARG A 348 19.15 -17.17 15.38
C ARG A 348 19.41 -18.46 14.63
N ARG A 349 18.76 -18.66 13.45
CA ARG A 349 18.99 -19.84 12.60
C ARG A 349 20.43 -19.96 12.14
N VAL A 350 21.06 -18.84 11.79
CA VAL A 350 22.47 -18.83 11.42
C VAL A 350 23.36 -19.19 12.62
N ALA A 351 23.05 -18.65 13.81
CA ALA A 351 23.77 -18.99 15.03
C ALA A 351 23.62 -20.49 15.40
N GLU A 352 22.42 -21.03 15.28
CA GLU A 352 22.12 -22.47 15.48
C GLU A 352 22.91 -23.32 14.46
N HIS A 353 22.89 -22.95 13.18
CA HIS A 353 23.68 -23.64 12.14
C HIS A 353 25.19 -23.64 12.43
N LEU A 354 25.72 -22.49 12.88
CA LEU A 354 27.14 -22.39 13.23
C LEU A 354 27.50 -23.27 14.43
N ALA A 355 26.64 -23.29 15.47
CA ALA A 355 26.80 -24.16 16.63
C ALA A 355 26.77 -25.65 16.24
N GLU A 356 25.80 -26.06 15.42
CA GLU A 356 25.73 -27.44 14.92
C GLU A 356 26.95 -27.83 14.08
N ARG A 357 27.49 -26.88 13.32
CA ARG A 357 28.72 -27.12 12.53
C ARG A 357 29.93 -27.33 13.43
N GLU A 358 30.07 -26.55 14.51
CA GLU A 358 31.13 -26.74 15.51
C GLU A 358 30.97 -28.07 16.25
N ASP A 359 29.75 -28.45 16.61
CA ASP A 359 29.49 -29.72 17.28
C ASP A 359 29.80 -30.93 16.37
N ARG A 360 29.44 -30.83 15.07
CA ARG A 360 29.83 -31.85 14.08
C ARG A 360 31.34 -31.93 13.92
N ALA A 361 32.06 -30.81 13.97
CA ALA A 361 33.51 -30.79 13.87
C ALA A 361 34.19 -31.38 15.15
N ARG A 362 33.51 -31.36 16.29
CA ARG A 362 33.97 -31.96 17.54
C ARG A 362 33.59 -33.44 17.68
N GLN A 363 32.66 -33.95 16.90
CA GLN A 363 32.30 -35.35 16.90
C GLN A 363 33.49 -36.22 16.47
N PRO A 364 33.81 -37.27 17.16
CA PRO A 364 34.82 -38.22 16.71
C PRO A 364 34.42 -38.77 15.33
N LEU A 365 35.37 -38.92 14.46
CA LEU A 365 35.15 -39.54 13.14
C LEU A 365 34.39 -40.86 13.33
N PRO A 366 33.38 -41.13 12.52
CA PRO A 366 32.65 -42.38 12.61
C PRO A 366 33.66 -43.55 12.54
N PRO A 367 33.45 -44.63 13.30
CA PRO A 367 34.33 -45.76 13.26
C PRO A 367 34.45 -46.26 11.83
N VAL A 368 35.66 -46.59 11.41
CA VAL A 368 35.92 -47.14 10.09
C VAL A 368 34.97 -48.30 9.83
N ALA A 369 34.25 -48.25 8.70
CA ALA A 369 33.30 -49.31 8.36
C ALA A 369 34.00 -50.67 8.35
N VAL A 370 33.33 -51.70 8.84
CA VAL A 370 33.87 -53.05 8.91
C VAL A 370 34.30 -53.48 7.52
N GLY A 371 35.62 -53.81 7.37
CA GLY A 371 36.21 -54.23 6.11
C GLY A 371 37.25 -53.27 5.52
N TYR A 372 37.50 -52.12 6.14
CA TYR A 372 38.59 -51.22 5.78
C TYR A 372 39.63 -51.13 6.89
N GLU A 373 40.89 -51.34 6.58
CA GLU A 373 41.97 -51.10 7.54
C GLU A 373 42.35 -49.62 7.58
N ALA A 374 42.69 -49.11 8.77
CA ALA A 374 43.09 -47.71 8.95
C ALA A 374 44.27 -47.31 8.06
N ALA A 375 45.14 -48.27 7.76
CA ALA A 375 46.31 -48.09 6.85
C ALA A 375 45.88 -47.84 5.41
N ASP A 376 44.84 -48.53 4.91
CA ASP A 376 44.33 -48.37 3.56
C ASP A 376 43.64 -47.02 3.38
N LEU A 377 42.95 -46.56 4.39
CA LEU A 377 42.30 -45.22 4.37
C LEU A 377 43.35 -44.11 4.46
N ALA A 378 44.46 -44.29 5.17
CA ALA A 378 45.54 -43.32 5.22
C ALA A 378 46.25 -43.16 3.85
N VAL A 379 46.30 -44.21 3.07
CA VAL A 379 46.84 -44.17 1.68
C VAL A 379 45.87 -43.46 0.74
N LEU A 380 44.55 -43.71 0.88
CA LEU A 380 43.52 -43.13 0.04
C LEU A 380 43.30 -41.63 0.31
N PHE A 381 43.42 -41.19 1.53
CA PHE A 381 43.13 -39.79 1.94
C PHE A 381 44.39 -38.98 2.29
N GLY A 382 45.57 -39.44 1.94
CA GLY A 382 46.81 -38.65 2.04
C GLY A 382 47.35 -38.46 3.47
N GLY A 383 47.10 -39.39 4.35
CA GLY A 383 47.60 -39.40 5.73
C GLY A 383 46.66 -38.68 6.73
N LEU A 384 46.42 -39.30 7.86
CA LEU A 384 45.71 -38.68 8.96
C LEU A 384 46.50 -37.46 9.48
N PRO A 385 45.92 -36.27 9.62
CA PRO A 385 46.60 -35.17 10.29
C PRO A 385 46.88 -35.59 11.74
N ARG A 386 48.11 -35.33 12.19
CA ARG A 386 48.56 -35.55 13.58
C ARG A 386 47.82 -34.66 14.54
#